data_53c443dcd003cadcb5baf4ec02cef065
#
_entry.id   53c443dcd003cadcb5baf4ec02cef065
#
_cell.length_a   1.000
_cell.length_b   1.000
_cell.length_c   1.000
_cell.angle_alpha   90.00
_cell.angle_beta   90.00
_cell.angle_gamma   90.00
#
_symmetry.space_group_name_H-M   'P 1'
#
loop_
_entity.id
_entity.type
_entity.pdbx_description
1 polymer ?
#
loop_
_entity_poly.entity_id
_entity_poly.type
_entity_poly.pdbx_seq_one_letter_code
_entity_poly.pdbx_strand_id
1 'polypeptide(L)'
;MQSPVRHQETIDYFLKIVWQTVANRYNQLVTEFGITQSIGYLLINIDEKEGTTVSQAAALLGLKSTSLSRMLRQLEKSGLIYRESNEGDKRSVKIYLTETGKEKRRLARALVRQFNNYLNAHISENDKEYLIKMLKKINDLTLSFKPEPL
;
A
#
# COMPACT_ATOMS: atom_id res chain seq x y z
N MET A 1 27.01 -16.14 26.33
CA MET A 1 25.63 -15.89 26.82
C MET A 1 25.06 -14.77 25.96
N GLN A 2 24.17 -15.06 25.03
CA GLN A 2 23.48 -14.05 24.28
C GLN A 2 22.48 -13.36 25.21
N SER A 3 22.57 -12.02 25.35
CA SER A 3 21.59 -11.26 26.10
C SER A 3 20.20 -11.48 25.48
N PRO A 4 19.13 -11.64 26.29
CA PRO A 4 17.80 -11.80 25.76
C PRO A 4 17.47 -10.59 24.88
N VAL A 5 17.11 -10.86 23.61
CA VAL A 5 16.70 -9.82 22.67
C VAL A 5 15.46 -9.14 23.25
N ARG A 6 15.57 -7.90 23.68
CA ARG A 6 14.41 -7.13 24.11
C ARG A 6 13.53 -6.91 22.87
N HIS A 7 12.33 -7.42 22.89
CA HIS A 7 11.39 -7.34 21.77
C HIS A 7 11.23 -5.92 21.18
N GLN A 8 11.43 -4.91 22.02
CA GLN A 8 11.36 -3.49 21.64
C GLN A 8 12.62 -2.95 20.92
N GLU A 9 13.65 -3.77 20.70
CA GLU A 9 14.92 -3.38 20.05
C GLU A 9 15.14 -4.14 18.74
N THR A 10 14.10 -4.81 18.22
CA THR A 10 14.20 -5.62 17.00
C THR A 10 13.76 -4.83 15.76
N ILE A 11 14.31 -5.19 14.60
CA ILE A 11 14.01 -4.55 13.31
C ILE A 11 12.52 -4.67 12.97
N ASP A 12 11.95 -5.85 13.13
CA ASP A 12 10.54 -6.14 12.86
C ASP A 12 9.59 -5.33 13.76
N TYR A 13 9.97 -5.12 15.04
CA TYR A 13 9.22 -4.25 15.94
C TYR A 13 9.15 -2.81 15.41
N PHE A 14 10.30 -2.22 15.03
CA PHE A 14 10.32 -0.85 14.52
C PHE A 14 9.61 -0.71 13.17
N LEU A 15 9.76 -1.67 12.26
CA LEU A 15 9.02 -1.68 10.99
C LEU A 15 7.51 -1.66 11.24
N LYS A 16 7.03 -2.50 12.18
CA LYS A 16 5.61 -2.56 12.55
C LYS A 16 5.11 -1.23 13.13
N ILE A 17 5.82 -0.69 14.12
CA ILE A 17 5.41 0.56 14.81
C ILE A 17 5.39 1.74 13.84
N VAL A 18 6.45 1.91 13.06
CA VAL A 18 6.54 3.01 12.08
C VAL A 18 5.45 2.89 11.05
N TRP A 19 5.22 1.69 10.49
CA TRP A 19 4.15 1.48 9.52
C TRP A 19 2.76 1.78 10.11
N GLN A 20 2.47 1.32 11.33
CA GLN A 20 1.20 1.62 12.00
C GLN A 20 1.01 3.12 12.20
N THR A 21 2.04 3.84 12.61
CA THR A 21 1.99 5.30 12.81
C THR A 21 1.71 6.03 11.49
N VAL A 22 2.42 5.67 10.43
CA VAL A 22 2.22 6.25 9.09
C VAL A 22 0.81 5.95 8.57
N ALA A 23 0.37 4.69 8.65
CA ALA A 23 -0.95 4.27 8.18
C ALA A 23 -2.08 4.97 8.94
N ASN A 24 -1.97 5.08 10.27
CA ASN A 24 -2.95 5.79 11.10
C ASN A 24 -3.00 7.29 10.75
N ARG A 25 -1.84 7.90 10.52
CA ARG A 25 -1.79 9.31 10.09
C ARG A 25 -2.45 9.51 8.74
N TYR A 26 -2.16 8.66 7.77
CA TYR A 26 -2.85 8.72 6.47
C TYR A 26 -4.37 8.50 6.62
N ASN A 27 -4.82 7.54 7.43
CA ASN A 27 -6.25 7.33 7.66
C ASN A 27 -6.93 8.58 8.21
N GLN A 28 -6.34 9.26 9.18
CA GLN A 28 -6.87 10.52 9.71
C GLN A 28 -7.00 11.59 8.62
N LEU A 29 -5.97 11.74 7.78
CA LEU A 29 -5.93 12.77 6.75
C LEU A 29 -6.87 12.49 5.57
N VAL A 30 -7.05 11.24 5.17
CA VAL A 30 -7.93 10.87 4.03
C VAL A 30 -9.40 10.71 4.43
N THR A 31 -9.72 10.70 5.72
CA THR A 31 -11.12 10.60 6.20
C THR A 31 -11.97 11.75 5.65
N GLU A 32 -11.43 12.95 5.53
CA GLU A 32 -12.10 14.10 4.93
C GLU A 32 -12.48 13.87 3.46
N PHE A 33 -11.78 12.97 2.78
CA PHE A 33 -12.07 12.62 1.38
C PHE A 33 -13.06 11.46 1.26
N GLY A 34 -13.54 10.91 2.38
CA GLY A 34 -14.47 9.76 2.41
C GLY A 34 -13.83 8.43 1.97
N ILE A 35 -12.53 8.30 2.11
CA ILE A 35 -11.78 7.07 1.80
C ILE A 35 -10.90 6.65 2.97
N THR A 36 -10.38 5.42 2.93
CA THR A 36 -9.36 4.92 3.86
C THR A 36 -7.96 4.96 3.22
N GLN A 37 -6.93 4.81 4.05
CA GLN A 37 -5.54 4.70 3.56
C GLN A 37 -5.39 3.57 2.53
N SER A 38 -5.97 2.38 2.78
CA SER A 38 -5.90 1.24 1.84
C SER A 38 -6.61 1.53 0.53
N ILE A 39 -7.74 2.23 0.56
CA ILE A 39 -8.45 2.67 -0.65
C ILE A 39 -7.60 3.69 -1.41
N GLY A 40 -7.08 4.69 -0.74
CA GLY A 40 -6.18 5.68 -1.35
C GLY A 40 -4.98 5.02 -2.03
N TYR A 41 -4.35 4.07 -1.35
CA TYR A 41 -3.22 3.30 -1.90
C TYR A 41 -3.61 2.49 -3.14
N LEU A 42 -4.77 1.84 -3.12
CA LEU A 42 -5.28 1.12 -4.29
C LEU A 42 -5.52 2.08 -5.47
N LEU A 43 -6.26 3.17 -5.25
CA LEU A 43 -6.59 4.14 -6.30
C LEU A 43 -5.33 4.76 -6.94
N ILE A 44 -4.28 5.04 -6.15
CA ILE A 44 -2.99 5.56 -6.64
C ILE A 44 -2.32 4.59 -7.61
N ASN A 45 -2.46 3.29 -7.38
CA ASN A 45 -1.76 2.23 -8.10
C ASN A 45 -2.57 1.59 -9.24
N ILE A 46 -3.81 1.99 -9.46
CA ILE A 46 -4.57 1.56 -10.65
C ILE A 46 -3.99 2.24 -11.88
N ASP A 47 -3.64 1.46 -12.90
CA ASP A 47 -3.24 1.98 -14.20
C ASP A 47 -4.45 2.58 -14.93
N GLU A 48 -4.35 3.83 -15.37
CA GLU A 48 -5.47 4.54 -16.00
C GLU A 48 -5.74 4.09 -17.43
N LYS A 49 -4.73 3.61 -18.13
CA LYS A 49 -4.82 3.21 -19.53
C LYS A 49 -5.12 1.73 -19.67
N GLU A 50 -4.31 0.91 -19.02
CA GLU A 50 -4.35 -0.55 -19.16
C GLU A 50 -5.28 -1.21 -18.14
N GLY A 51 -5.71 -0.48 -17.10
CA GLY A 51 -6.37 -1.05 -15.94
C GLY A 51 -5.43 -1.89 -15.08
N THR A 52 -5.92 -2.35 -13.95
CA THR A 52 -5.15 -3.21 -13.03
C THR A 52 -5.92 -4.49 -12.78
N THR A 53 -5.29 -5.65 -12.93
CA THR A 53 -5.97 -6.92 -12.66
C THR A 53 -6.27 -7.09 -11.17
N VAL A 54 -7.31 -7.87 -10.85
CA VAL A 54 -7.65 -8.19 -9.45
C VAL A 54 -6.48 -8.84 -8.72
N SER A 55 -5.70 -9.69 -9.40
CA SER A 55 -4.51 -10.32 -8.83
C SER A 55 -3.40 -9.32 -8.50
N GLN A 56 -3.16 -8.35 -9.39
CA GLN A 56 -2.19 -7.26 -9.12
C GLN A 56 -2.66 -6.40 -7.94
N ALA A 57 -3.93 -6.05 -7.87
CA ALA A 57 -4.50 -5.30 -6.74
C ALA A 57 -4.39 -6.07 -5.42
N ALA A 58 -4.59 -7.40 -5.41
CA ALA A 58 -4.40 -8.24 -4.24
C ALA A 58 -2.95 -8.22 -3.75
N ALA A 59 -1.99 -8.37 -4.67
CA ALA A 59 -0.56 -8.33 -4.37
C ALA A 59 -0.14 -6.96 -3.81
N LEU A 60 -0.61 -5.86 -4.40
CA LEU A 60 -0.34 -4.50 -3.94
C LEU A 60 -0.81 -4.25 -2.50
N LEU A 61 -1.96 -4.79 -2.13
CA LEU A 61 -2.55 -4.57 -0.80
C LEU A 61 -2.15 -5.64 0.23
N GLY A 62 -1.48 -6.71 -0.21
CA GLY A 62 -1.20 -7.86 0.66
C GLY A 62 -2.46 -8.54 1.20
N LEU A 63 -3.58 -8.48 0.45
CA LEU A 63 -4.88 -8.99 0.85
C LEU A 63 -5.17 -10.36 0.23
N LYS A 64 -5.91 -11.17 0.98
CA LYS A 64 -6.53 -12.37 0.42
C LYS A 64 -7.63 -11.97 -0.57
N SER A 65 -7.87 -12.79 -1.58
CA SER A 65 -8.86 -12.56 -2.65
C SER A 65 -10.28 -12.27 -2.13
N THR A 66 -10.69 -12.90 -1.03
CA THR A 66 -12.00 -12.68 -0.39
C THR A 66 -12.15 -11.27 0.19
N SER A 67 -11.13 -10.78 0.90
CA SER A 67 -11.11 -9.43 1.47
C SER A 67 -11.09 -8.37 0.37
N LEU A 68 -10.27 -8.58 -0.67
CA LEU A 68 -10.21 -7.71 -1.83
C LEU A 68 -11.55 -7.67 -2.57
N SER A 69 -12.20 -8.81 -2.80
CA SER A 69 -13.50 -8.87 -3.49
C SER A 69 -14.60 -8.08 -2.77
N ARG A 70 -14.57 -8.06 -1.45
CA ARG A 70 -15.49 -7.23 -0.65
C ARG A 70 -15.17 -5.74 -0.84
N MET A 71 -13.90 -5.37 -0.76
CA MET A 71 -13.45 -3.99 -0.97
C MET A 71 -13.83 -3.49 -2.37
N LEU A 72 -13.55 -4.26 -3.42
CA LEU A 72 -13.87 -3.88 -4.80
C LEU A 72 -15.36 -3.68 -5.02
N ARG A 73 -16.22 -4.55 -4.48
CA ARG A 73 -17.68 -4.37 -4.53
C ARG A 73 -18.14 -3.08 -3.86
N GLN A 74 -17.54 -2.73 -2.74
CA GLN A 74 -17.84 -1.47 -2.05
C GLN A 74 -17.40 -0.27 -2.89
N LEU A 75 -16.22 -0.32 -3.51
CA LEU A 75 -15.70 0.76 -4.35
C LEU A 75 -16.52 0.95 -5.63
N GLU A 76 -17.01 -0.13 -6.25
CA GLU A 76 -17.94 -0.06 -7.38
C GLU A 76 -19.26 0.59 -6.94
N LYS A 77 -19.84 0.13 -5.83
CA LYS A 77 -21.08 0.71 -5.27
C LYS A 77 -20.93 2.19 -4.95
N SER A 78 -19.74 2.62 -4.52
CA SER A 78 -19.41 4.03 -4.25
C SER A 78 -19.07 4.82 -5.51
N GLY A 79 -19.09 4.21 -6.70
CA GLY A 79 -18.80 4.85 -7.96
C GLY A 79 -17.34 5.31 -8.11
N LEU A 80 -16.39 4.66 -7.44
CA LEU A 80 -14.96 5.01 -7.52
C LEU A 80 -14.22 4.21 -8.59
N ILE A 81 -14.66 2.99 -8.84
CA ILE A 81 -14.09 2.09 -9.83
C ILE A 81 -15.19 1.41 -10.65
N TYR A 82 -14.82 0.85 -11.76
CA TYR A 82 -15.61 -0.14 -12.51
C TYR A 82 -14.71 -1.29 -12.93
N ARG A 83 -15.31 -2.44 -13.24
CA ARG A 83 -14.59 -3.62 -13.69
C ARG A 83 -15.00 -3.98 -15.10
N GLU A 84 -14.01 -4.37 -15.91
CA GLU A 84 -14.23 -4.93 -17.24
C GLU A 84 -13.63 -6.32 -17.32
N SER A 85 -14.37 -7.25 -17.92
CA SER A 85 -13.85 -8.56 -18.28
C SER A 85 -13.40 -8.54 -19.73
N ASN A 86 -12.21 -9.07 -20.03
CA ASN A 86 -11.77 -9.25 -21.40
C ASN A 86 -12.67 -10.28 -22.10
N GLU A 87 -13.21 -9.96 -23.26
CA GLU A 87 -14.09 -10.86 -24.04
C GLU A 87 -13.43 -12.21 -24.40
N GLY A 88 -12.08 -12.28 -24.41
CA GLY A 88 -11.30 -13.48 -24.70
C GLY A 88 -10.87 -14.31 -23.49
N ASP A 89 -10.86 -13.72 -22.29
CA ASP A 89 -10.44 -14.39 -21.06
C ASP A 89 -11.29 -13.93 -19.86
N LYS A 90 -12.34 -14.69 -19.58
CA LYS A 90 -13.23 -14.45 -18.42
C LYS A 90 -12.50 -14.51 -17.05
N ARG A 91 -11.21 -14.89 -17.04
CA ARG A 91 -10.38 -14.97 -15.82
C ARG A 91 -9.62 -13.68 -15.52
N SER A 92 -9.47 -12.76 -16.48
CA SER A 92 -8.76 -11.50 -16.28
C SER A 92 -9.72 -10.32 -16.20
N VAL A 93 -10.33 -10.14 -15.03
CA VAL A 93 -11.09 -8.94 -14.71
C VAL A 93 -10.11 -7.81 -14.39
N LYS A 94 -10.21 -6.71 -15.11
CA LYS A 94 -9.44 -5.48 -14.88
C LYS A 94 -10.29 -4.43 -14.17
N ILE A 95 -9.63 -3.67 -13.32
CA ILE A 95 -10.18 -2.58 -12.52
C ILE A 95 -9.75 -1.27 -13.16
N TYR A 96 -10.69 -0.36 -13.34
CA TYR A 96 -10.48 0.98 -13.86
C TYR A 96 -11.08 2.04 -12.92
N LEU A 97 -10.57 3.26 -12.99
CA LEU A 97 -11.09 4.38 -12.24
C LEU A 97 -12.26 5.04 -12.99
N THR A 98 -13.32 5.40 -12.26
CA THR A 98 -14.30 6.38 -12.72
C THR A 98 -13.72 7.80 -12.62
N GLU A 99 -14.41 8.82 -13.13
CA GLU A 99 -13.99 10.23 -12.96
C GLU A 99 -13.92 10.59 -11.46
N THR A 100 -14.90 10.15 -10.65
CA THR A 100 -14.86 10.32 -9.19
C THR A 100 -13.66 9.59 -8.56
N GLY A 101 -13.33 8.39 -9.03
CA GLY A 101 -12.14 7.65 -8.61
C GLY A 101 -10.84 8.37 -8.94
N LYS A 102 -10.74 8.97 -10.12
CA LYS A 102 -9.58 9.79 -10.54
C LYS A 102 -9.42 11.02 -9.65
N GLU A 103 -10.52 11.67 -9.27
CA GLU A 103 -10.48 12.80 -8.35
C GLU A 103 -9.97 12.37 -6.96
N LYS A 104 -10.50 11.30 -6.37
CA LYS A 104 -10.03 10.77 -5.09
C LYS A 104 -8.55 10.35 -5.16
N ARG A 105 -8.12 9.73 -6.26
CA ARG A 105 -6.72 9.42 -6.53
C ARG A 105 -5.84 10.67 -6.52
N ARG A 106 -6.28 11.76 -7.17
CA ARG A 106 -5.54 13.03 -7.20
C ARG A 106 -5.32 13.59 -5.79
N LEU A 107 -6.37 13.57 -4.97
CA LEU A 107 -6.30 14.01 -3.57
C LEU A 107 -5.34 13.11 -2.75
N ALA A 108 -5.46 11.80 -2.87
CA ALA A 108 -4.56 10.86 -2.20
C ALA A 108 -3.09 11.06 -2.63
N ARG A 109 -2.83 11.24 -3.93
CA ARG A 109 -1.47 11.54 -4.43
C ARG A 109 -0.91 12.86 -3.91
N ALA A 110 -1.74 13.89 -3.82
CA ALA A 110 -1.33 15.18 -3.28
C ALA A 110 -0.91 15.04 -1.82
N LEU A 111 -1.67 14.29 -1.02
CA LEU A 111 -1.36 14.04 0.38
C LEU A 111 -0.06 13.24 0.56
N VAL A 112 0.12 12.17 -0.23
CA VAL A 112 1.37 11.38 -0.22
C VAL A 112 2.57 12.28 -0.56
N ARG A 113 2.42 13.18 -1.54
CA ARG A 113 3.47 14.13 -1.91
C ARG A 113 3.80 15.09 -0.76
N GLN A 114 2.77 15.67 -0.12
CA GLN A 114 2.97 16.58 1.01
C GLN A 114 3.71 15.88 2.16
N PHE A 115 3.32 14.67 2.51
CA PHE A 115 3.98 13.89 3.57
C PHE A 115 5.45 13.59 3.22
N ASN A 116 5.72 13.14 1.99
CA ASN A 116 7.10 12.88 1.57
C ASN A 116 7.95 14.14 1.49
N ASN A 117 7.39 15.27 1.05
CA ASN A 117 8.08 16.56 1.09
C ASN A 117 8.42 16.97 2.53
N TYR A 118 7.51 16.76 3.47
CA TYR A 118 7.76 16.99 4.88
C TYR A 118 8.91 16.12 5.39
N LEU A 119 8.91 14.82 5.12
CA LEU A 119 10.03 13.94 5.51
C LEU A 119 11.35 14.38 4.88
N ASN A 120 11.36 14.69 3.59
CA ASN A 120 12.56 15.16 2.88
C ASN A 120 13.12 16.48 3.43
N ALA A 121 12.30 17.31 4.04
CA ALA A 121 12.77 18.54 4.71
C ALA A 121 13.43 18.29 6.07
N HIS A 122 13.23 17.11 6.68
CA HIS A 122 13.72 16.78 8.02
C HIS A 122 14.74 15.62 8.04
N ILE A 123 14.92 14.94 6.93
CA ILE A 123 15.85 13.81 6.79
C ILE A 123 16.82 14.16 5.66
N SER A 124 18.14 14.02 5.92
CA SER A 124 19.13 14.28 4.88
C SER A 124 18.98 13.32 3.69
N GLU A 125 19.40 13.73 2.50
CA GLU A 125 19.32 12.87 1.31
C GLU A 125 20.13 11.57 1.51
N ASN A 126 21.32 11.67 2.14
CA ASN A 126 22.14 10.48 2.43
C ASN A 126 21.45 9.51 3.39
N ASP A 127 20.81 10.01 4.44
CA ASP A 127 20.07 9.16 5.40
C ASP A 127 18.85 8.50 4.73
N LYS A 128 18.15 9.23 3.87
CA LYS A 128 17.03 8.71 3.10
C LYS A 128 17.46 7.59 2.16
N GLU A 129 18.53 7.81 1.39
CA GLU A 129 19.07 6.79 0.49
C GLU A 129 19.53 5.56 1.25
N TYR A 130 20.22 5.76 2.37
CA TYR A 130 20.67 4.67 3.24
C TYR A 130 19.47 3.88 3.81
N LEU A 131 18.46 4.57 4.32
CA LEU A 131 17.24 3.95 4.85
C LEU A 131 16.53 3.11 3.77
N ILE A 132 16.33 3.66 2.58
CA ILE A 132 15.69 2.94 1.47
C ILE A 132 16.49 1.70 1.08
N LYS A 133 17.82 1.82 1.00
CA LYS A 133 18.73 0.69 0.74
C LYS A 133 18.59 -0.40 1.81
N MET A 134 18.53 -0.02 3.08
CA MET A 134 18.38 -0.98 4.18
C MET A 134 17.00 -1.66 4.17
N LEU A 135 15.93 -0.91 3.90
CA LEU A 135 14.59 -1.48 3.78
C LEU A 135 14.49 -2.50 2.63
N LYS A 136 15.09 -2.21 1.47
CA LYS A 136 15.18 -3.17 0.36
C LYS A 136 15.94 -4.43 0.78
N LYS A 137 17.09 -4.28 1.43
CA LYS A 137 17.89 -5.42 1.94
C LYS A 137 17.10 -6.26 2.94
N ILE A 138 16.36 -5.64 3.86
CA ILE A 138 15.51 -6.35 4.84
C ILE A 138 14.43 -7.15 4.10
N ASN A 139 13.80 -6.55 3.08
CA ASN A 139 12.81 -7.24 2.26
C ASN A 139 13.40 -8.52 1.61
N ASP A 140 14.55 -8.40 0.95
CA ASP A 140 15.19 -9.52 0.26
C ASP A 140 15.62 -10.64 1.23
N LEU A 141 16.16 -10.26 2.39
CA LEU A 141 16.52 -11.20 3.44
C LEU A 141 15.28 -11.90 4.02
N THR A 142 14.17 -11.19 4.20
CA THR A 142 12.91 -11.75 4.69
C THR A 142 12.36 -12.81 3.72
N LEU A 143 12.41 -12.54 2.41
CA LEU A 143 11.97 -13.48 1.38
C LEU A 143 12.84 -14.74 1.29
N SER A 144 14.13 -14.63 1.63
CA SER A 144 15.08 -15.74 1.61
C SER A 144 15.20 -16.49 2.94
N PHE A 145 14.60 -15.97 4.02
CA PHE A 145 14.72 -16.55 5.35
C PHE A 145 14.07 -17.95 5.43
N LYS A 146 14.85 -18.91 5.92
CA LYS A 146 14.39 -20.26 6.21
C LYS A 146 14.64 -20.53 7.71
N PRO A 147 13.59 -20.73 8.51
CA PRO A 147 13.77 -21.01 9.93
C PRO A 147 14.40 -22.38 10.13
N GLU A 148 15.22 -22.51 11.16
CA GLU A 148 15.65 -23.82 11.67
C GLU A 148 14.49 -24.50 12.40
N PRO A 149 14.45 -25.85 12.46
CA PRO A 149 13.47 -26.56 13.27
C PRO A 149 13.55 -26.15 14.74
N LEU A 150 12.43 -25.82 15.36
CA LEU A 150 12.31 -25.44 16.76
C LEU A 150 12.33 -26.68 17.65
#